data_08a276ab00d1b9324b0adf942610dc25
#
_entry.id   08a276ab00d1b9324b0adf942610dc25
#
_cell.length_a   1.000
_cell.length_b   1.000
_cell.length_c   1.000
_cell.angle_alpha   90.00
_cell.angle_beta   90.00
_cell.angle_gamma   90.00
#
_symmetry.space_group_name_H-M   'P 1'
#
loop_
_entity.id
_entity.type
_entity.pdbx_description
1 polymer ?
#
loop_
_entity_poly.entity_id
_entity_poly.type
_entity_poly.pdbx_seq_one_letter_code
_entity_poly.pdbx_strand_id
1 'polypeptide(L)'
;MFMKPRPARGFLFQMKKFSTNCRDCPRLAAFLNEVRLAQPTYLAKPVPSFGTAGSPLLIVGLAPGMHGANRTGRPFSGDYAGDLLYSTLHKFGLATASEPLDANRNANPALELKGCRITNAVRCLPPQNKPLPDEIRQCNAYLARELAALPQKATVLALGTIAHQAVLRASGLKVKDFRFGHAAQHELPNGLQLYDSYHCSRYNTQTKRLTEVMFHRVFESILENKKLISHG
;
A
#
# COMPACT_ATOMS: atom_id res chain seq x y z
N MET A 1 -25.82 -25.35 -12.89
CA MET A 1 -25.72 -24.10 -13.66
C MET A 1 -25.53 -22.99 -12.65
N PHE A 2 -24.25 -22.68 -12.28
CA PHE A 2 -23.93 -21.67 -11.28
C PHE A 2 -23.95 -20.29 -11.93
N MET A 3 -24.90 -19.45 -11.54
CA MET A 3 -24.99 -18.06 -11.95
C MET A 3 -23.80 -17.29 -11.36
N LYS A 4 -22.95 -16.71 -12.22
CA LYS A 4 -21.96 -15.72 -11.80
C LYS A 4 -22.68 -14.55 -11.14
N PRO A 5 -22.23 -14.08 -9.94
CA PRO A 5 -22.84 -12.92 -9.32
C PRO A 5 -22.63 -11.69 -10.23
N ARG A 6 -23.73 -10.99 -10.53
CA ARG A 6 -23.67 -9.70 -11.25
C ARG A 6 -22.92 -8.69 -10.38
N PRO A 7 -22.00 -7.90 -10.96
CA PRO A 7 -21.38 -6.82 -10.23
C PRO A 7 -22.45 -5.81 -9.80
N ALA A 8 -22.39 -5.40 -8.52
CA ALA A 8 -23.31 -4.39 -7.97
C ALA A 8 -23.25 -3.12 -8.83
N ARG A 9 -24.42 -2.62 -9.25
CA ARG A 9 -24.58 -1.31 -9.90
C ARG A 9 -24.22 -0.23 -8.88
N GLY A 10 -23.07 0.43 -9.07
CA GLY A 10 -22.71 1.59 -8.29
C GLY A 10 -21.21 1.76 -8.20
N PHE A 11 -20.67 2.67 -8.96
CA PHE A 11 -19.25 3.02 -9.11
C PHE A 11 -18.46 2.08 -10.03
N LEU A 12 -18.68 2.19 -11.32
CA LEU A 12 -17.67 1.89 -12.34
C LEU A 12 -16.52 2.92 -12.19
N PHE A 13 -15.60 2.66 -11.26
CA PHE A 13 -14.28 3.29 -11.35
C PHE A 13 -13.72 2.91 -12.73
N GLN A 14 -13.59 3.89 -13.60
CA GLN A 14 -12.87 3.70 -14.84
C GLN A 14 -11.42 3.35 -14.45
N MET A 15 -11.08 2.04 -14.49
CA MET A 15 -9.78 1.52 -14.05
C MET A 15 -8.67 2.14 -14.89
N LYS A 16 -8.01 3.17 -14.37
CA LYS A 16 -6.93 3.89 -15.05
C LYS A 16 -5.62 3.12 -14.98
N LYS A 17 -4.85 3.13 -16.08
CA LYS A 17 -3.44 2.70 -16.04
C LYS A 17 -2.62 3.78 -15.34
N PHE A 18 -1.82 3.38 -14.35
CA PHE A 18 -0.96 4.32 -13.62
C PHE A 18 0.13 4.91 -14.54
N SER A 19 0.39 6.20 -14.35
CA SER A 19 1.49 6.92 -15.01
C SER A 19 2.25 7.77 -13.98
N THR A 20 3.58 7.75 -14.03
CA THR A 20 4.46 8.64 -13.27
C THR A 20 4.34 10.10 -13.70
N ASN A 21 3.62 10.39 -14.78
CA ASN A 21 3.31 11.73 -15.25
C ASN A 21 1.86 12.15 -14.93
N CYS A 22 1.16 11.41 -14.06
CA CYS A 22 -0.19 11.76 -13.64
C CYS A 22 -0.26 13.16 -13.03
N ARG A 23 -1.28 13.95 -13.42
CA ARG A 23 -1.57 15.31 -12.92
C ARG A 23 -3.05 15.48 -12.56
N ASP A 24 -3.76 14.39 -12.32
CA ASP A 24 -5.20 14.38 -12.06
C ASP A 24 -5.59 15.12 -10.77
N CYS A 25 -4.63 15.37 -9.86
CA CYS A 25 -4.81 16.12 -8.61
C CYS A 25 -3.99 17.42 -8.69
N PRO A 26 -4.59 18.59 -9.07
CA PRO A 26 -3.84 19.82 -9.30
C PRO A 26 -2.97 20.27 -8.12
N ARG A 27 -3.51 20.20 -6.88
CA ARG A 27 -2.78 20.56 -5.66
C ARG A 27 -1.54 19.68 -5.47
N LEU A 28 -1.65 18.36 -5.66
CA LEU A 28 -0.51 17.45 -5.52
C LEU A 28 0.51 17.64 -6.65
N ALA A 29 0.04 17.88 -7.87
CA ALA A 29 0.92 18.14 -9.00
C ALA A 29 1.71 19.43 -8.83
N ALA A 30 1.08 20.51 -8.32
CA ALA A 30 1.74 21.77 -7.98
C ALA A 30 2.77 21.55 -6.88
N PHE A 31 2.40 20.88 -5.78
CA PHE A 31 3.32 20.61 -4.68
C PHE A 31 4.52 19.75 -5.10
N LEU A 32 4.34 18.75 -5.95
CA LEU A 32 5.46 17.99 -6.51
C LEU A 32 6.42 18.86 -7.33
N ASN A 33 5.91 19.86 -8.06
CA ASN A 33 6.75 20.81 -8.78
C ASN A 33 7.56 21.71 -7.82
N GLU A 34 6.92 22.22 -6.75
CA GLU A 34 7.60 23.01 -5.71
C GLU A 34 8.72 22.19 -5.06
N VAL A 35 8.43 20.93 -4.69
CA VAL A 35 9.42 20.02 -4.11
C VAL A 35 10.58 19.76 -5.08
N ARG A 36 10.32 19.61 -6.37
CA ARG A 36 11.38 19.38 -7.38
C ARG A 36 12.30 20.59 -7.52
N LEU A 37 11.77 21.80 -7.40
CA LEU A 37 12.57 23.03 -7.41
C LEU A 37 13.42 23.17 -6.13
N ALA A 38 12.82 22.85 -4.97
CA ALA A 38 13.49 22.95 -3.68
C ALA A 38 14.50 21.80 -3.43
N GLN A 39 14.29 20.65 -4.05
CA GLN A 39 15.09 19.42 -3.89
C GLN A 39 15.39 18.80 -5.26
N PRO A 40 16.33 19.34 -6.04
CA PRO A 40 16.58 18.91 -7.43
C PRO A 40 17.00 17.43 -7.57
N THR A 41 17.54 16.83 -6.50
CA THR A 41 17.94 15.41 -6.46
C THR A 41 16.78 14.44 -6.17
N TYR A 42 15.61 14.96 -5.81
CA TYR A 42 14.45 14.13 -5.54
C TYR A 42 13.72 13.78 -6.84
N LEU A 43 13.19 12.56 -6.92
CA LEU A 43 12.36 12.17 -8.06
C LEU A 43 11.14 13.08 -8.19
N ALA A 44 10.48 13.40 -7.06
CA ALA A 44 9.32 14.30 -6.93
C ALA A 44 8.27 14.08 -8.03
N LYS A 45 7.86 12.82 -8.21
CA LYS A 45 6.84 12.35 -9.16
C LYS A 45 5.85 11.41 -8.47
N PRO A 46 4.69 11.13 -9.09
CA PRO A 46 3.83 10.03 -8.64
C PRO A 46 4.63 8.72 -8.53
N VAL A 47 4.53 8.06 -7.39
CA VAL A 47 5.32 6.87 -7.06
C VAL A 47 4.61 5.60 -7.55
N PRO A 48 5.25 4.75 -8.38
CA PRO A 48 4.68 3.49 -8.82
C PRO A 48 4.60 2.47 -7.68
N SER A 49 3.81 1.42 -7.85
CA SER A 49 3.87 0.26 -6.96
C SER A 49 5.18 -0.50 -7.16
N PHE A 50 5.64 -1.18 -6.13
CA PHE A 50 6.86 -1.99 -6.12
C PHE A 50 6.53 -3.46 -5.91
N GLY A 51 7.20 -4.35 -6.63
CA GLY A 51 6.95 -5.80 -6.67
C GLY A 51 6.06 -6.22 -7.85
N THR A 52 5.95 -7.53 -8.08
CA THR A 52 5.25 -8.12 -9.22
C THR A 52 3.75 -7.86 -9.17
N ALA A 53 3.15 -7.47 -10.28
CA ALA A 53 1.69 -7.31 -10.38
C ALA A 53 1.00 -8.67 -10.22
N GLY A 54 -0.16 -8.67 -9.54
CA GLY A 54 -0.89 -9.91 -9.27
C GLY A 54 -0.26 -10.79 -8.18
N SER A 55 0.71 -10.28 -7.41
CA SER A 55 1.25 -11.00 -6.25
C SER A 55 0.16 -11.34 -5.24
N PRO A 56 0.22 -12.51 -4.57
CA PRO A 56 -0.81 -12.96 -3.65
C PRO A 56 -0.91 -12.13 -2.34
N LEU A 57 0.04 -11.24 -2.07
CA LEU A 57 -0.03 -10.27 -0.97
C LEU A 57 0.16 -8.85 -1.54
N LEU A 58 -0.86 -8.00 -1.37
CA LEU A 58 -0.79 -6.56 -1.66
C LEU A 58 -0.75 -5.77 -0.36
N ILE A 59 0.31 -4.99 -0.15
CA ILE A 59 0.47 -4.10 1.00
C ILE A 59 0.11 -2.68 0.57
N VAL A 60 -0.82 -2.05 1.28
CA VAL A 60 -1.35 -0.72 0.94
C VAL A 60 -1.02 0.27 2.05
N GLY A 61 -0.22 1.28 1.73
CA GLY A 61 0.08 2.41 2.60
C GLY A 61 -0.79 3.62 2.33
N LEU A 62 -0.45 4.75 2.98
CA LEU A 62 -1.15 6.02 2.82
C LEU A 62 -0.71 6.76 1.55
N ALA A 63 0.53 7.24 1.55
CA ALA A 63 1.10 8.10 0.51
C ALA A 63 2.64 8.14 0.64
N PRO A 64 3.37 8.60 -0.41
CA PRO A 64 4.82 8.83 -0.33
C PRO A 64 5.19 9.87 0.74
N GLY A 65 6.22 9.57 1.54
CA GLY A 65 6.85 10.55 2.44
C GLY A 65 7.85 11.45 1.72
N MET A 66 8.04 12.68 2.19
CA MET A 66 8.89 13.71 1.58
C MET A 66 10.31 13.21 1.28
N HIS A 67 11.03 12.76 2.32
CA HIS A 67 12.43 12.34 2.23
C HIS A 67 12.58 10.84 1.94
N GLY A 68 11.45 10.12 1.87
CA GLY A 68 11.33 8.70 1.59
C GLY A 68 10.97 8.41 0.13
N ALA A 69 9.81 7.84 -0.08
CA ALA A 69 9.34 7.39 -1.40
C ALA A 69 9.27 8.51 -2.44
N ASN A 70 8.98 9.75 -2.04
CA ASN A 70 8.99 10.89 -2.97
C ASN A 70 10.41 11.21 -3.48
N ARG A 71 11.44 10.98 -2.67
CA ARG A 71 12.84 11.14 -3.08
C ARG A 71 13.28 9.99 -3.97
N THR A 72 13.02 8.76 -3.59
CA THR A 72 13.59 7.56 -4.20
C THR A 72 12.76 6.98 -5.35
N GLY A 73 11.47 7.28 -5.41
CA GLY A 73 10.53 6.67 -6.36
C GLY A 73 10.05 5.26 -5.97
N ARG A 74 10.47 4.72 -4.80
CA ARG A 74 10.06 3.40 -4.30
C ARG A 74 9.21 3.56 -3.04
N PRO A 75 8.01 2.93 -2.95
CA PRO A 75 7.18 2.99 -1.75
C PRO A 75 7.95 2.55 -0.51
N PHE A 76 7.74 3.23 0.62
CA PHE A 76 8.34 2.90 1.92
C PHE A 76 9.88 2.86 1.94
N SER A 77 10.59 3.54 1.05
CA SER A 77 12.04 3.62 1.13
C SER A 77 12.48 4.97 1.67
N GLY A 78 13.46 4.96 2.58
CA GLY A 78 14.12 6.17 3.08
C GLY A 78 13.40 6.89 4.22
N ASP A 79 12.44 6.25 4.86
CA ASP A 79 11.83 6.69 6.10
C ASP A 79 11.70 5.52 7.09
N TYR A 80 11.46 5.85 8.36
CA TYR A 80 11.36 4.86 9.44
C TYR A 80 10.29 3.77 9.19
N ALA A 81 9.20 4.14 8.54
CA ALA A 81 8.14 3.17 8.22
C ALA A 81 8.64 2.11 7.23
N GLY A 82 9.50 2.51 6.33
CA GLY A 82 10.16 1.62 5.38
C GLY A 82 11.14 0.68 6.07
N ASP A 83 11.94 1.16 6.99
CA ASP A 83 12.91 0.33 7.71
C ASP A 83 12.20 -0.83 8.42
N LEU A 84 11.13 -0.56 9.18
CA LEU A 84 10.35 -1.59 9.85
C LEU A 84 9.63 -2.52 8.85
N LEU A 85 9.05 -1.98 7.76
CA LEU A 85 8.36 -2.80 6.79
C LEU A 85 9.32 -3.75 6.07
N TYR A 86 10.43 -3.25 5.54
CA TYR A 86 11.35 -4.08 4.74
C TYR A 86 12.13 -5.08 5.61
N SER A 87 12.53 -4.73 6.84
CA SER A 87 13.11 -5.69 7.79
C SER A 87 12.14 -6.82 8.12
N THR A 88 10.85 -6.48 8.29
CA THR A 88 9.78 -7.48 8.48
C THR A 88 9.60 -8.37 7.24
N LEU A 89 9.53 -7.78 6.05
CA LEU A 89 9.40 -8.55 4.81
C LEU A 89 10.59 -9.50 4.60
N HIS A 90 11.80 -9.04 4.87
CA HIS A 90 13.00 -9.88 4.80
C HIS A 90 12.97 -11.02 5.81
N LYS A 91 12.62 -10.74 7.06
CA LYS A 91 12.47 -11.74 8.13
C LYS A 91 11.51 -12.87 7.73
N PHE A 92 10.43 -12.56 7.05
CA PHE A 92 9.42 -13.52 6.61
C PHE A 92 9.65 -14.08 5.17
N GLY A 93 10.82 -13.83 4.58
CA GLY A 93 11.19 -14.35 3.25
C GLY A 93 10.44 -13.69 2.07
N LEU A 94 9.80 -12.54 2.32
CA LEU A 94 9.05 -11.77 1.32
C LEU A 94 9.89 -10.68 0.64
N ALA A 95 11.15 -10.50 1.05
CA ALA A 95 12.11 -9.60 0.43
C ALA A 95 13.53 -10.21 0.43
N THR A 96 14.36 -9.84 -0.56
CA THR A 96 15.75 -10.31 -0.69
C THR A 96 16.72 -9.60 0.24
N ALA A 97 16.35 -8.40 0.72
CA ALA A 97 17.15 -7.58 1.65
C ALA A 97 16.25 -6.85 2.64
N SER A 98 16.81 -6.47 3.78
CA SER A 98 16.16 -5.70 4.85
C SER A 98 16.27 -4.19 4.64
N GLU A 99 17.32 -3.75 3.93
CA GLU A 99 17.62 -2.34 3.73
C GLU A 99 16.95 -1.81 2.44
N PRO A 100 16.00 -0.85 2.56
CA PRO A 100 15.34 -0.28 1.40
C PRO A 100 16.24 0.68 0.60
N LEU A 101 17.35 1.13 1.18
CA LEU A 101 18.33 2.03 0.56
C LEU A 101 19.70 1.36 0.46
N ASP A 102 20.47 1.74 -0.56
CA ASP A 102 21.89 1.45 -0.68
C ASP A 102 22.77 2.41 0.16
N ALA A 103 24.07 2.22 0.14
CA ALA A 103 25.05 3.07 0.84
C ALA A 103 25.02 4.55 0.40
N ASN A 104 24.58 4.82 -0.82
CA ASN A 104 24.42 6.17 -1.38
C ASN A 104 23.02 6.76 -1.10
N ARG A 105 22.21 6.07 -0.28
CA ARG A 105 20.84 6.45 0.07
C ARG A 105 19.87 6.47 -1.13
N ASN A 106 20.19 5.79 -2.23
CA ASN A 106 19.26 5.52 -3.32
C ASN A 106 18.40 4.29 -3.03
N ALA A 107 17.38 4.04 -3.85
CA ALA A 107 16.63 2.81 -3.75
C ALA A 107 17.56 1.59 -3.99
N ASN A 108 17.69 0.71 -3.00
CA ASN A 108 18.58 -0.46 -3.07
C ASN A 108 18.25 -1.34 -4.28
N PRO A 109 19.15 -1.47 -5.29
CA PRO A 109 18.87 -2.25 -6.50
C PRO A 109 18.79 -3.75 -6.24
N ALA A 110 19.42 -4.26 -5.18
CA ALA A 110 19.40 -5.67 -4.80
C ALA A 110 18.12 -6.08 -4.05
N LEU A 111 17.29 -5.11 -3.66
CA LEU A 111 16.03 -5.37 -2.98
C LEU A 111 14.94 -5.74 -3.98
N GLU A 112 14.51 -6.98 -3.92
CA GLU A 112 13.37 -7.53 -4.66
C GLU A 112 12.29 -8.04 -3.69
N LEU A 113 11.03 -7.99 -4.09
CA LEU A 113 9.92 -8.55 -3.33
C LEU A 113 9.52 -9.92 -3.88
N LYS A 114 9.27 -10.87 -2.97
CA LYS A 114 8.88 -12.25 -3.27
C LYS A 114 7.43 -12.48 -2.84
N GLY A 115 6.54 -12.76 -3.79
CA GLY A 115 5.13 -13.06 -3.49
C GLY A 115 4.34 -11.92 -2.86
N CYS A 116 4.88 -10.70 -2.86
CA CYS A 116 4.19 -9.52 -2.38
C CYS A 116 4.42 -8.29 -3.27
N ARG A 117 3.55 -7.29 -3.11
CA ARG A 117 3.59 -6.02 -3.81
C ARG A 117 3.21 -4.90 -2.86
N ILE A 118 3.85 -3.75 -2.96
CA ILE A 118 3.60 -2.59 -2.11
C ILE A 118 3.04 -1.45 -2.97
N THR A 119 2.00 -0.81 -2.45
CA THR A 119 1.34 0.32 -3.07
C THR A 119 0.91 1.36 -2.02
N ASN A 120 0.34 2.48 -2.46
CA ASN A 120 -0.26 3.50 -1.59
C ASN A 120 -1.66 3.89 -2.07
N ALA A 121 -2.52 4.28 -1.15
CA ALA A 121 -3.85 4.85 -1.44
C ALA A 121 -3.75 6.12 -2.31
N VAL A 122 -2.70 6.94 -2.08
CA VAL A 122 -2.36 8.11 -2.89
C VAL A 122 -0.93 7.98 -3.39
N ARG A 123 -0.72 8.19 -4.70
CA ARG A 123 0.57 7.96 -5.36
C ARG A 123 1.50 9.16 -5.33
N CYS A 124 1.02 10.32 -4.96
CA CYS A 124 1.78 11.58 -4.88
C CYS A 124 2.01 11.96 -3.43
N LEU A 125 3.13 12.64 -3.15
CA LEU A 125 3.38 13.27 -1.86
C LEU A 125 2.34 14.35 -1.59
N PRO A 126 1.54 14.24 -0.51
CA PRO A 126 0.63 15.31 -0.12
C PRO A 126 1.33 16.27 0.86
N PRO A 127 1.02 17.59 0.83
CA PRO A 127 1.46 18.51 1.85
C PRO A 127 1.17 17.99 3.26
N GLN A 128 2.17 18.08 4.17
CA GLN A 128 2.08 17.62 5.57
C GLN A 128 1.68 16.15 5.73
N ASN A 129 1.90 15.30 4.73
CA ASN A 129 1.45 13.90 4.68
C ASN A 129 -0.08 13.74 4.84
N LYS A 130 -0.87 14.77 4.46
CA LYS A 130 -2.33 14.80 4.58
C LYS A 130 -2.99 14.93 3.21
N PRO A 131 -3.34 13.82 2.56
CA PRO A 131 -4.12 13.87 1.33
C PRO A 131 -5.56 14.31 1.62
N LEU A 132 -6.16 15.05 0.68
CA LEU A 132 -7.57 15.40 0.76
C LEU A 132 -8.45 14.21 0.35
N PRO A 133 -9.71 14.16 0.82
CA PRO A 133 -10.64 13.08 0.44
C PRO A 133 -10.81 12.92 -1.06
N ASP A 134 -10.81 14.01 -1.83
CA ASP A 134 -10.94 14.00 -3.29
C ASP A 134 -9.72 13.40 -3.97
N GLU A 135 -8.53 13.66 -3.44
CA GLU A 135 -7.27 13.09 -3.94
C GLU A 135 -7.23 11.58 -3.71
N ILE A 136 -7.71 11.12 -2.55
CA ILE A 136 -7.86 9.69 -2.25
C ILE A 136 -8.87 9.08 -3.24
N ARG A 137 -10.03 9.72 -3.47
CA ARG A 137 -11.03 9.23 -4.42
C ARG A 137 -10.49 9.14 -5.84
N GLN A 138 -9.79 10.19 -6.30
CA GLN A 138 -9.20 10.25 -7.63
C GLN A 138 -8.14 9.15 -7.82
N CYS A 139 -7.28 8.96 -6.83
CA CYS A 139 -6.21 7.97 -6.86
C CYS A 139 -6.72 6.53 -6.72
N ASN A 140 -7.94 6.36 -6.17
CA ASN A 140 -8.52 5.05 -5.88
C ASN A 140 -8.78 4.20 -7.14
N ALA A 141 -8.91 4.84 -8.32
CA ALA A 141 -9.03 4.16 -9.61
C ALA A 141 -7.79 3.27 -9.92
N TYR A 142 -6.61 3.70 -9.50
CA TYR A 142 -5.38 2.90 -9.65
C TYR A 142 -5.35 1.72 -8.68
N LEU A 143 -5.79 1.93 -7.42
CA LEU A 143 -5.89 0.86 -6.44
C LEU A 143 -6.93 -0.19 -6.85
N ALA A 144 -8.09 0.23 -7.36
CA ALA A 144 -9.13 -0.67 -7.86
C ALA A 144 -8.59 -1.59 -8.98
N ARG A 145 -7.77 -1.05 -9.88
CA ARG A 145 -7.11 -1.86 -10.92
C ARG A 145 -6.13 -2.88 -10.34
N GLU A 146 -5.38 -2.52 -9.32
CA GLU A 146 -4.46 -3.45 -8.65
C GLU A 146 -5.21 -4.56 -7.91
N LEU A 147 -6.29 -4.21 -7.20
CA LEU A 147 -7.14 -5.20 -6.52
C LEU A 147 -7.81 -6.17 -7.51
N ALA A 148 -8.27 -5.66 -8.66
CA ALA A 148 -8.88 -6.49 -9.70
C ALA A 148 -7.88 -7.46 -10.38
N ALA A 149 -6.58 -7.17 -10.32
CA ALA A 149 -5.52 -8.01 -10.85
C ALA A 149 -5.01 -9.07 -9.87
N LEU A 150 -5.49 -9.06 -8.62
CA LEU A 150 -5.08 -10.04 -7.63
C LEU A 150 -5.71 -11.41 -7.89
N PRO A 151 -4.99 -12.51 -7.57
CA PRO A 151 -5.57 -13.84 -7.64
C PRO A 151 -6.70 -14.02 -6.62
N GLN A 152 -7.53 -15.03 -6.83
CA GLN A 152 -8.56 -15.40 -5.85
C GLN A 152 -7.92 -15.70 -4.49
N LYS A 153 -8.62 -15.34 -3.40
CA LYS A 153 -8.16 -15.50 -2.02
C LYS A 153 -6.83 -14.76 -1.71
N ALA A 154 -6.43 -13.81 -2.57
CA ALA A 154 -5.26 -12.99 -2.25
C ALA A 154 -5.50 -12.16 -0.98
N THR A 155 -4.40 -11.86 -0.30
CA THR A 155 -4.42 -11.04 0.91
C THR A 155 -4.08 -9.60 0.57
N VAL A 156 -4.82 -8.68 1.18
CA VAL A 156 -4.53 -7.24 1.19
C VAL A 156 -4.21 -6.83 2.61
N LEU A 157 -3.02 -6.28 2.86
CA LEU A 157 -2.64 -5.70 4.16
C LEU A 157 -2.76 -4.18 4.09
N ALA A 158 -3.69 -3.61 4.84
CA ALA A 158 -3.86 -2.16 4.95
C ALA A 158 -3.08 -1.61 6.15
N LEU A 159 -2.15 -0.70 5.88
CA LEU A 159 -1.34 -0.01 6.88
C LEU A 159 -1.99 1.31 7.28
N GLY A 160 -2.88 1.26 8.28
CA GLY A 160 -3.63 2.39 8.83
C GLY A 160 -5.02 2.58 8.23
N THR A 161 -5.83 3.37 8.94
CA THR A 161 -7.26 3.59 8.65
C THR A 161 -7.52 4.10 7.23
N ILE A 162 -6.68 5.01 6.71
CA ILE A 162 -6.90 5.57 5.37
C ILE A 162 -6.67 4.51 4.29
N ALA A 163 -5.64 3.66 4.45
CA ALA A 163 -5.38 2.54 3.53
C ALA A 163 -6.53 1.53 3.53
N HIS A 164 -7.02 1.14 4.73
CA HIS A 164 -8.19 0.29 4.89
C HIS A 164 -9.42 0.85 4.16
N GLN A 165 -9.75 2.13 4.41
CA GLN A 165 -10.89 2.78 3.76
C GLN A 165 -10.70 2.87 2.23
N ALA A 166 -9.48 3.10 1.75
CA ALA A 166 -9.18 3.15 0.33
C ALA A 166 -9.39 1.77 -0.33
N VAL A 167 -8.96 0.68 0.32
CA VAL A 167 -9.19 -0.69 -0.15
C VAL A 167 -10.67 -0.99 -0.25
N LEU A 168 -11.46 -0.70 0.78
CA LEU A 168 -12.91 -0.95 0.76
C LEU A 168 -13.61 -0.16 -0.35
N ARG A 169 -13.30 1.15 -0.49
CA ARG A 169 -13.87 1.97 -1.55
C ARG A 169 -13.47 1.47 -2.94
N ALA A 170 -12.21 1.07 -3.12
CA ALA A 170 -11.72 0.50 -4.38
C ALA A 170 -12.39 -0.84 -4.73
N SER A 171 -12.84 -1.58 -3.71
CA SER A 171 -13.63 -2.81 -3.85
C SER A 171 -15.13 -2.55 -4.01
N GLY A 172 -15.59 -1.29 -4.01
CA GLY A 172 -17.01 -0.93 -4.10
C GLY A 172 -17.81 -1.19 -2.81
N LEU A 173 -17.12 -1.32 -1.66
CA LEU A 173 -17.72 -1.67 -0.38
C LEU A 173 -17.97 -0.44 0.51
N LYS A 174 -18.95 -0.54 1.41
CA LYS A 174 -19.25 0.49 2.39
C LYS A 174 -18.30 0.37 3.57
N VAL A 175 -17.55 1.42 3.87
CA VAL A 175 -16.55 1.45 4.95
C VAL A 175 -17.16 1.10 6.32
N LYS A 176 -18.41 1.50 6.57
CA LYS A 176 -19.09 1.25 7.85
C LYS A 176 -19.32 -0.24 8.17
N ASP A 177 -19.31 -1.10 7.14
CA ASP A 177 -19.59 -2.53 7.30
C ASP A 177 -18.32 -3.32 7.71
N PHE A 178 -17.15 -2.67 7.70
CA PHE A 178 -15.86 -3.27 8.01
C PHE A 178 -15.09 -2.35 8.97
N ARG A 179 -15.01 -2.75 10.24
CA ARG A 179 -14.37 -1.91 11.27
C ARG A 179 -12.85 -2.07 11.21
N PHE A 180 -12.13 -0.96 11.03
CA PHE A 180 -10.67 -0.94 11.14
C PHE A 180 -10.22 -1.27 12.58
N GLY A 181 -9.22 -2.13 12.71
CA GLY A 181 -8.52 -2.42 13.96
C GLY A 181 -7.16 -3.06 13.68
N HIS A 182 -6.19 -2.88 14.59
CA HIS A 182 -4.92 -3.61 14.45
C HIS A 182 -5.18 -5.12 14.56
N ALA A 183 -4.61 -5.90 13.65
CA ALA A 183 -4.81 -7.34 13.48
C ALA A 183 -6.27 -7.75 13.14
N ALA A 184 -7.15 -6.81 12.79
CA ALA A 184 -8.48 -7.16 12.28
C ALA A 184 -8.35 -7.87 10.91
N GLN A 185 -9.25 -8.82 10.70
CA GLN A 185 -9.32 -9.66 9.50
C GLN A 185 -10.73 -9.63 8.95
N HIS A 186 -10.86 -9.45 7.65
CA HIS A 186 -12.14 -9.39 6.96
C HIS A 186 -12.10 -10.21 5.67
N GLU A 187 -13.04 -11.10 5.49
CA GLU A 187 -13.28 -11.71 4.19
C GLU A 187 -14.18 -10.77 3.37
N LEU A 188 -13.66 -10.31 2.22
CA LEU A 188 -14.42 -9.43 1.36
C LEU A 188 -15.31 -10.23 0.39
N PRO A 189 -16.46 -9.67 -0.05
CA PRO A 189 -17.40 -10.37 -0.94
C PRO A 189 -16.80 -10.82 -2.27
N ASN A 190 -15.68 -10.26 -2.70
CA ASN A 190 -14.93 -10.67 -3.88
C ASN A 190 -13.89 -11.78 -3.61
N GLY A 191 -13.87 -12.33 -2.39
CA GLY A 191 -12.98 -13.41 -1.97
C GLY A 191 -11.59 -12.97 -1.51
N LEU A 192 -11.28 -11.66 -1.52
CA LEU A 192 -10.02 -11.15 -0.98
C LEU A 192 -10.05 -11.18 0.56
N GLN A 193 -8.90 -11.43 1.17
CA GLN A 193 -8.72 -11.36 2.62
C GLN A 193 -8.09 -10.01 2.98
N LEU A 194 -8.81 -9.13 3.67
CA LEU A 194 -8.30 -7.84 4.14
C LEU A 194 -7.80 -7.97 5.57
N TYR A 195 -6.53 -7.68 5.77
CA TYR A 195 -5.87 -7.56 7.08
C TYR A 195 -5.56 -6.11 7.37
N ASP A 196 -5.70 -5.72 8.63
CA ASP A 196 -5.39 -4.38 9.09
C ASP A 196 -4.18 -4.36 10.02
N SER A 197 -3.34 -3.35 9.89
CA SER A 197 -2.34 -2.99 10.89
C SER A 197 -2.37 -1.50 11.17
N TYR A 198 -2.01 -1.09 12.40
CA TYR A 198 -1.59 0.28 12.60
C TYR A 198 -0.42 0.59 11.66
N HIS A 199 -0.34 1.83 11.18
CA HIS A 199 0.73 2.26 10.29
C HIS A 199 2.08 2.17 11.00
N CYS A 200 3.11 1.62 10.35
CA CYS A 200 4.46 1.42 10.87
C CYS A 200 5.29 2.73 10.95
N SER A 201 4.64 3.87 11.14
CA SER A 201 5.27 5.19 11.28
C SER A 201 6.08 5.32 12.57
N ARG A 202 7.09 6.19 12.56
CA ARG A 202 7.87 6.55 13.75
C ARG A 202 6.97 6.94 14.92
N TYR A 203 5.91 7.72 14.68
CA TYR A 203 4.97 8.13 15.73
C TYR A 203 4.34 6.92 16.44
N ASN A 204 3.77 5.97 15.69
CA ASN A 204 3.11 4.80 16.28
C ASN A 204 4.09 3.88 17.01
N THR A 205 5.33 3.78 16.55
CA THR A 205 6.35 2.93 17.19
C THR A 205 6.93 3.59 18.43
N GLN A 206 7.21 4.88 18.42
CA GLN A 206 7.69 5.63 19.59
C GLN A 206 6.64 5.72 20.69
N THR A 207 5.37 5.87 20.35
CA THR A 207 4.25 5.88 21.30
C THR A 207 3.84 4.47 21.76
N LYS A 208 4.53 3.42 21.28
CA LYS A 208 4.21 2.01 21.54
C LYS A 208 2.79 1.60 21.13
N ARG A 209 2.12 2.41 20.29
CA ARG A 209 0.84 2.04 19.67
C ARG A 209 1.00 0.85 18.73
N LEU A 210 2.16 0.76 18.07
CA LEU A 210 2.59 -0.40 17.29
C LEU A 210 4.00 -0.79 17.75
N THR A 211 4.18 -2.01 18.22
CA THR A 211 5.50 -2.59 18.46
C THR A 211 5.89 -3.49 17.28
N GLU A 212 7.19 -3.78 17.15
CA GLU A 212 7.68 -4.71 16.14
C GLU A 212 7.04 -6.09 16.29
N VAL A 213 6.91 -6.59 17.52
CA VAL A 213 6.25 -7.87 17.82
C VAL A 213 4.79 -7.86 17.35
N MET A 214 4.05 -6.80 17.62
CA MET A 214 2.67 -6.66 17.14
C MET A 214 2.62 -6.69 15.62
N PHE A 215 3.55 -6.01 14.93
CA PHE A 215 3.61 -5.96 13.48
C PHE A 215 3.95 -7.34 12.89
N HIS A 216 4.92 -8.05 13.48
CA HIS A 216 5.28 -9.41 13.08
C HIS A 216 4.11 -10.38 13.19
N ARG A 217 3.32 -10.33 14.26
CA ARG A 217 2.14 -11.20 14.45
C ARG A 217 1.11 -11.07 13.32
N VAL A 218 0.97 -9.87 12.74
CA VAL A 218 0.09 -9.70 11.57
C VAL A 218 0.62 -10.49 10.37
N PHE A 219 1.94 -10.47 10.13
CA PHE A 219 2.55 -11.24 9.04
C PHE A 219 2.51 -12.75 9.30
N GLU A 220 2.73 -13.19 10.54
CA GLU A 220 2.56 -14.58 10.96
C GLU A 220 1.16 -15.08 10.61
N SER A 221 0.12 -14.34 11.02
CA SER A 221 -1.27 -14.68 10.75
C SER A 221 -1.59 -14.71 9.24
N ILE A 222 -1.04 -13.78 8.44
CA ILE A 222 -1.19 -13.79 6.97
C ILE A 222 -0.57 -15.05 6.36
N LEU A 223 0.62 -15.44 6.82
CA LEU A 223 1.36 -16.58 6.26
C LEU A 223 0.77 -17.92 6.68
N GLU A 224 0.26 -18.03 7.91
CA GLU A 224 -0.45 -19.23 8.40
C GLU A 224 -1.73 -19.46 7.59
N ASN A 225 -2.55 -18.45 7.38
CA ASN A 225 -3.75 -18.57 6.54
C ASN A 225 -3.44 -18.99 5.10
N LYS A 226 -2.32 -18.52 4.53
CA LYS A 226 -1.89 -18.96 3.19
C LYS A 226 -1.49 -20.43 3.14
N LYS A 227 -0.84 -20.96 4.16
CA LYS A 227 -0.50 -22.40 4.25
C LYS A 227 -1.75 -23.26 4.30
N LEU A 228 -2.76 -22.86 5.07
CA LEU A 228 -4.05 -23.57 5.15
C LEU A 228 -4.81 -23.61 3.82
N ILE A 229 -4.70 -22.53 3.02
CA ILE A 229 -5.38 -22.42 1.71
C ILE A 229 -4.63 -23.22 0.61
N SER A 230 -3.31 -23.39 0.72
CA SER A 230 -2.52 -24.14 -0.26
C SER A 230 -2.57 -25.66 -0.10
N HIS A 231 -3.15 -26.18 1.00
CA HIS A 231 -3.28 -27.60 1.30
C HIS A 231 -4.75 -28.09 1.28
N GLY A 232 -5.69 -27.28 0.88
CA GLY A 232 -7.09 -27.59 0.65
C GLY A 232 -7.51 -27.33 -0.79
#